data_2b018df4f54d418b9baa9cab746d8eff
#
_entry.id   2b018df4f54d418b9baa9cab746d8eff
#
_cell.length_a   1.000
_cell.length_b   1.000
_cell.length_c   1.000
_cell.angle_alpha   90.00
_cell.angle_beta   90.00
_cell.angle_gamma   90.00
#
_symmetry.space_group_name_H-M   'P 1'
#
loop_
_entity.id
_entity.type
_entity.pdbx_description
1 polymer ?
#
loop_
_entity_poly.entity_id
_entity_poly.type
_entity_poly.pdbx_seq_one_letter_code
_entity_poly.pdbx_strand_id
1 'polypeptide(L)'
;MMLTLIPFFDRNMSVSAYSLFTRKNNFLMNPSLLGSRQFDGAAYVDGLELIQELGTTTLSGGKPIFVSLNNISIFSSLESECKNTNHAPILLIDQTFPPVSMYTDRIRELREFGYHFAIRNLPVHCYEDYAPILSQMDYILIDCQKIDAVKASFYFRKLYPDICICASNIPDMETFGKLSPAETISLFEGTFFRMPVTRGEHKVSPLKINYISLLNLIEEDDFDLTKAADIISQDTALIISLLRLANTRSFNSEITSVRVAVSMLGQKDLTRWIQTTVIEKLCSDKPNELMRLSLLRAKFAENLAPVSYTHLTLPTKRI
;
A
#
# COMPACT_ATOMS: atom_id res chain seq x y z
N MET A 1 6.68 -14.36 -12.75
CA MET A 1 7.24 -13.21 -12.05
C MET A 1 6.32 -12.85 -10.90
N MET A 2 6.82 -12.62 -9.69
CA MET A 2 6.01 -12.25 -8.54
C MET A 2 6.30 -10.79 -8.19
N LEU A 3 5.24 -9.98 -8.12
CA LEU A 3 5.31 -8.56 -7.79
C LEU A 3 4.83 -8.35 -6.35
N THR A 4 5.57 -7.62 -5.56
CA THR A 4 5.17 -7.21 -4.21
C THR A 4 5.29 -5.70 -4.06
N LEU A 5 4.19 -5.06 -3.68
CA LEU A 5 4.15 -3.65 -3.29
C LEU A 5 4.08 -3.55 -1.78
N ILE A 6 5.03 -2.85 -1.17
CA ILE A 6 5.08 -2.59 0.27
C ILE A 6 4.72 -1.12 0.49
N PRO A 7 3.65 -0.83 1.24
CA PRO A 7 3.22 0.53 1.48
C PRO A 7 4.10 1.25 2.51
N PHE A 8 4.35 2.52 2.26
CA PHE A 8 4.83 3.49 3.24
C PHE A 8 3.67 4.35 3.69
N PHE A 9 3.49 4.45 4.98
CA PHE A 9 2.41 5.22 5.60
C PHE A 9 2.91 6.57 6.11
N ASP A 10 2.04 7.56 6.12
CA ASP A 10 2.19 8.75 6.92
C ASP A 10 1.75 8.51 8.37
N ARG A 11 1.79 9.55 9.21
CA ARG A 11 1.34 9.48 10.61
C ARG A 11 -0.15 9.20 10.78
N ASN A 12 -0.95 9.51 9.77
CA ASN A 12 -2.40 9.30 9.76
C ASN A 12 -2.78 7.92 9.21
N MET A 13 -1.80 7.03 9.02
CA MET A 13 -1.99 5.72 8.41
C MET A 13 -2.49 5.76 6.96
N SER A 14 -2.29 6.88 6.28
CA SER A 14 -2.54 6.98 4.84
C SER A 14 -1.29 6.57 4.06
N VAL A 15 -1.46 5.82 2.99
CA VAL A 15 -0.33 5.40 2.15
C VAL A 15 0.19 6.60 1.37
N SER A 16 1.49 6.88 1.48
CA SER A 16 2.18 7.98 0.81
C SER A 16 3.11 7.53 -0.31
N ALA A 17 3.64 6.31 -0.23
CA ALA A 17 4.52 5.74 -1.25
C ALA A 17 4.46 4.22 -1.21
N TYR A 18 5.07 3.56 -2.19
CA TYR A 18 5.25 2.11 -2.22
C TYR A 18 6.69 1.74 -2.51
N SER A 19 7.15 0.62 -1.98
CA SER A 19 8.36 -0.05 -2.44
C SER A 19 7.99 -1.23 -3.33
N LEU A 20 8.61 -1.31 -4.49
CA LEU A 20 8.41 -2.35 -5.46
C LEU A 20 9.50 -3.41 -5.33
N PHE A 21 9.07 -4.65 -5.13
CA PHE A 21 9.95 -5.81 -5.18
C PHE A 21 9.42 -6.80 -6.21
N THR A 22 10.31 -7.23 -7.09
CA THR A 22 10.01 -8.27 -8.06
C THR A 22 10.86 -9.49 -7.78
N ARG A 23 10.33 -10.67 -8.06
CA ARG A 23 11.06 -11.91 -7.93
C ARG A 23 10.78 -12.86 -9.07
N LYS A 24 11.85 -13.36 -9.67
CA LYS A 24 11.76 -14.40 -10.70
C LYS A 24 11.56 -15.80 -10.13
N ASN A 25 11.87 -16.06 -8.86
CA ASN A 25 11.80 -17.36 -8.20
C ASN A 25 10.84 -17.41 -6.99
N ASN A 26 10.17 -18.57 -6.83
CA ASN A 26 9.02 -18.87 -5.95
C ASN A 26 9.30 -18.95 -4.44
N PHE A 27 10.04 -18.07 -3.81
CA PHE A 27 10.21 -18.14 -2.35
C PHE A 27 9.53 -16.94 -1.64
N LEU A 28 8.63 -17.23 -0.71
CA LEU A 28 8.05 -16.30 0.26
C LEU A 28 9.13 -15.94 1.29
N MET A 29 9.96 -14.96 0.99
CA MET A 29 10.89 -14.39 1.97
C MET A 29 10.38 -13.04 2.47
N ASN A 30 10.82 -12.65 3.68
CA ASN A 30 10.54 -11.32 4.22
C ASN A 30 11.04 -10.25 3.23
N PRO A 31 10.18 -9.34 2.77
CA PRO A 31 10.55 -8.28 1.82
C PRO A 31 11.72 -7.43 2.27
N SER A 32 11.90 -7.23 3.58
CA SER A 32 13.05 -6.50 4.17
C SER A 32 14.40 -7.17 3.91
N LEU A 33 14.41 -8.48 3.62
CA LEU A 33 15.61 -9.25 3.32
C LEU A 33 15.90 -9.32 1.81
N LEU A 34 14.95 -8.90 0.96
CA LEU A 34 15.05 -9.03 -0.49
C LEU A 34 16.05 -8.07 -1.15
N GLY A 35 16.59 -7.10 -0.41
CA GLY A 35 17.50 -6.11 -0.99
C GLY A 35 18.98 -6.37 -0.83
N SER A 36 19.42 -7.40 -0.11
CA SER A 36 20.82 -7.46 0.32
C SER A 36 21.64 -8.67 -0.15
N ARG A 37 21.07 -9.67 -0.84
CA ARG A 37 21.83 -10.92 -0.97
C ARG A 37 21.83 -11.72 -2.29
N GLN A 38 21.08 -11.37 -3.31
CA GLN A 38 21.16 -12.15 -4.56
C GLN A 38 20.91 -11.28 -5.78
N PHE A 39 21.97 -10.76 -6.33
CA PHE A 39 22.01 -10.30 -7.71
C PHE A 39 22.69 -11.36 -8.57
N ASP A 40 21.92 -12.06 -9.38
CA ASP A 40 22.46 -12.67 -10.58
C ASP A 40 22.90 -11.53 -11.50
N GLY A 41 24.17 -11.25 -11.52
CA GLY A 41 25.09 -10.56 -12.41
C GLY A 41 24.60 -9.67 -13.57
N ALA A 42 23.34 -9.29 -13.64
CA ALA A 42 22.82 -8.50 -14.72
C ALA A 42 22.74 -7.01 -14.35
N ALA A 43 23.16 -6.16 -15.24
CA ALA A 43 22.98 -4.71 -15.21
C ALA A 43 21.50 -4.30 -15.39
N TYR A 44 20.59 -4.92 -14.64
CA TYR A 44 19.16 -4.83 -14.80
C TYR A 44 18.49 -4.36 -13.49
N VAL A 45 17.54 -3.43 -13.61
CA VAL A 45 16.78 -2.92 -12.46
C VAL A 45 15.46 -3.65 -12.36
N ASP A 46 15.35 -4.53 -11.37
CA ASP A 46 14.15 -5.32 -11.15
C ASP A 46 12.92 -4.41 -10.89
N GLY A 47 11.91 -4.54 -11.73
CA GLY A 47 10.64 -3.83 -11.59
C GLY A 47 10.53 -2.55 -12.41
N LEU A 48 11.60 -2.03 -12.99
CA LEU A 48 11.53 -0.83 -13.81
C LEU A 48 10.73 -1.07 -15.10
N GLU A 49 10.88 -2.23 -15.74
CA GLU A 49 10.06 -2.64 -16.89
C GLU A 49 8.57 -2.62 -16.57
N LEU A 50 8.17 -3.10 -15.39
CA LEU A 50 6.78 -3.09 -14.97
C LEU A 50 6.23 -1.69 -14.77
N ILE A 51 7.04 -0.77 -14.27
CA ILE A 51 6.65 0.64 -14.15
C ILE A 51 6.48 1.25 -15.53
N GLN A 52 7.31 0.89 -16.49
CA GLN A 52 7.20 1.35 -17.88
C GLN A 52 5.96 0.77 -18.58
N GLU A 53 5.69 -0.51 -18.41
CA GLU A 53 4.56 -1.19 -19.07
C GLU A 53 3.21 -0.78 -18.46
N LEU A 54 3.09 -0.76 -17.13
CA LEU A 54 1.82 -0.57 -16.42
C LEU A 54 1.59 0.88 -15.99
N GLY A 55 2.66 1.66 -15.86
CA GLY A 55 2.63 3.02 -15.34
C GLY A 55 2.43 3.11 -13.82
N THR A 56 2.88 4.20 -13.23
CA THR A 56 2.74 4.47 -11.79
C THR A 56 1.28 4.59 -11.35
N THR A 57 0.40 5.12 -12.23
CA THR A 57 -1.03 5.24 -11.94
C THR A 57 -1.68 3.88 -11.68
N THR A 58 -1.37 2.88 -12.51
CA THR A 58 -1.93 1.52 -12.35
C THR A 58 -1.34 0.81 -11.15
N LEU A 59 -0.03 0.94 -10.92
CA LEU A 59 0.68 0.22 -9.85
C LEU A 59 0.44 0.81 -8.47
N SER A 60 0.50 2.14 -8.33
CA SER A 60 0.51 2.84 -7.04
C SER A 60 -0.57 3.90 -6.88
N GLY A 61 -1.47 4.05 -7.86
CA GLY A 61 -2.44 5.15 -7.87
C GLY A 61 -1.77 6.53 -8.03
N GLY A 62 -0.63 6.58 -8.75
CA GLY A 62 0.14 7.81 -8.96
C GLY A 62 1.07 8.21 -7.79
N LYS A 63 1.19 7.36 -6.77
CA LYS A 63 2.10 7.59 -5.63
C LYS A 63 3.53 7.22 -5.99
N PRO A 64 4.55 7.85 -5.35
CA PRO A 64 5.95 7.50 -5.56
C PRO A 64 6.23 6.01 -5.33
N ILE A 65 7.13 5.44 -6.15
CA ILE A 65 7.54 4.03 -6.04
C ILE A 65 9.05 3.96 -5.82
N PHE A 66 9.46 3.33 -4.74
CA PHE A 66 10.86 2.98 -4.48
C PHE A 66 11.22 1.70 -5.24
N VAL A 67 12.30 1.74 -6.00
CA VAL A 67 12.82 0.63 -6.79
C VAL A 67 14.24 0.33 -6.37
N SER A 68 14.52 -0.91 -5.98
CA SER A 68 15.85 -1.31 -5.52
C SER A 68 16.83 -1.33 -6.67
N LEU A 69 17.96 -0.68 -6.46
CA LEU A 69 19.07 -0.59 -7.37
C LEU A 69 20.28 -1.33 -6.78
N ASN A 70 21.04 -2.03 -7.60
CA ASN A 70 22.30 -2.63 -7.17
C ASN A 70 23.50 -1.81 -7.69
N ASN A 71 24.69 -2.09 -7.15
CA ASN A 71 25.91 -1.38 -7.48
C ASN A 71 26.39 -1.57 -8.94
N ILE A 72 25.82 -2.51 -9.68
CA ILE A 72 26.08 -2.71 -11.11
C ILE A 72 25.02 -2.00 -11.95
N SER A 73 23.74 -2.19 -11.62
CA SER A 73 22.63 -1.66 -12.39
C SER A 73 22.54 -0.13 -12.39
N ILE A 74 23.18 0.56 -11.45
CA ILE A 74 23.28 2.02 -11.47
C ILE A 74 23.98 2.56 -12.74
N PHE A 75 24.85 1.75 -13.35
CA PHE A 75 25.57 2.10 -14.59
C PHE A 75 24.84 1.67 -15.86
N SER A 76 23.63 1.10 -15.76
CA SER A 76 22.78 0.84 -16.92
C SER A 76 22.22 2.15 -17.51
N SER A 77 21.58 2.05 -18.69
CA SER A 77 21.00 3.20 -19.40
C SER A 77 19.67 3.65 -18.79
N LEU A 78 19.66 3.97 -17.49
CA LEU A 78 18.47 4.38 -16.76
C LEU A 78 17.79 5.61 -17.40
N GLU A 79 18.54 6.51 -17.99
CA GLU A 79 18.05 7.73 -18.66
C GLU A 79 17.09 7.43 -19.80
N SER A 80 17.28 6.30 -20.49
CA SER A 80 16.41 5.85 -21.58
C SER A 80 15.17 5.10 -21.09
N GLU A 81 15.25 4.53 -19.89
CA GLU A 81 14.24 3.63 -19.35
C GLU A 81 13.05 4.36 -18.71
N CYS A 82 13.19 5.63 -18.32
CA CYS A 82 12.13 6.38 -17.60
C CYS A 82 11.55 7.56 -18.38
N LYS A 83 11.80 7.70 -19.67
CA LYS A 83 11.29 8.83 -20.47
C LYS A 83 9.76 8.98 -20.54
N ASN A 84 9.02 7.93 -20.20
CA ASN A 84 7.56 7.88 -20.35
C ASN A 84 6.78 7.79 -19.01
N THR A 85 7.43 7.95 -17.87
CA THR A 85 6.74 7.90 -16.57
C THR A 85 6.41 9.30 -16.09
N ASN A 86 5.15 9.57 -15.74
CA ASN A 86 4.70 10.85 -15.19
C ASN A 86 5.42 11.22 -13.89
N HIS A 87 6.01 10.24 -13.19
CA HIS A 87 6.85 10.42 -12.02
C HIS A 87 8.01 9.42 -12.09
N ALA A 88 9.24 9.92 -12.07
CA ALA A 88 10.41 9.07 -11.99
C ALA A 88 10.36 8.23 -10.69
N PRO A 89 10.73 6.93 -10.75
CA PRO A 89 10.83 6.12 -9.55
C PRO A 89 11.94 6.65 -8.62
N ILE A 90 11.79 6.40 -7.32
CA ILE A 90 12.82 6.68 -6.33
C ILE A 90 13.78 5.50 -6.32
N LEU A 91 15.04 5.73 -6.63
CA LEU A 91 16.08 4.71 -6.71
C LEU A 91 16.60 4.39 -5.30
N LEU A 92 16.34 3.18 -4.83
CA LEU A 92 16.67 2.73 -3.48
C LEU A 92 17.99 1.95 -3.49
N ILE A 93 19.03 2.53 -2.89
CA ILE A 93 20.36 1.95 -2.71
C ILE A 93 20.56 1.44 -1.27
N ASP A 94 21.66 0.73 -1.04
CA ASP A 94 22.05 0.24 0.27
C ASP A 94 23.59 0.32 0.49
N GLN A 95 24.06 -0.25 1.59
CA GLN A 95 25.50 -0.28 1.93
C GLN A 95 26.41 -1.00 0.93
N THR A 96 25.87 -1.66 -0.10
CA THR A 96 26.69 -2.27 -1.17
C THR A 96 27.27 -1.25 -2.16
N PHE A 97 26.80 0.00 -2.07
CA PHE A 97 27.35 1.12 -2.83
C PHE A 97 28.49 1.79 -2.04
N PRO A 98 29.75 1.56 -2.39
CA PRO A 98 30.84 2.20 -1.66
C PRO A 98 30.84 3.72 -1.87
N PRO A 99 31.23 4.51 -0.86
CA PRO A 99 31.22 5.97 -0.93
C PRO A 99 32.44 6.53 -1.68
N VAL A 100 32.63 6.06 -2.92
CA VAL A 100 33.72 6.51 -3.80
C VAL A 100 33.22 7.38 -4.94
N SER A 101 34.07 8.20 -5.52
CA SER A 101 33.70 9.20 -6.54
C SER A 101 32.89 8.63 -7.70
N MET A 102 33.26 7.42 -8.17
CA MET A 102 32.54 6.77 -9.26
C MET A 102 31.03 6.64 -9.01
N TYR A 103 30.59 6.29 -7.78
CA TYR A 103 29.20 6.17 -7.44
C TYR A 103 28.56 7.52 -7.12
N THR A 104 29.27 8.40 -6.40
CA THR A 104 28.73 9.73 -6.05
C THR A 104 28.51 10.60 -7.29
N ASP A 105 29.43 10.49 -8.29
CA ASP A 105 29.28 11.21 -9.55
C ASP A 105 28.13 10.66 -10.39
N ARG A 106 27.99 9.32 -10.44
CA ARG A 106 26.86 8.70 -11.14
C ARG A 106 25.50 9.02 -10.49
N ILE A 107 25.42 9.04 -9.16
CA ILE A 107 24.22 9.48 -8.44
C ILE A 107 23.88 10.93 -8.81
N ARG A 108 24.88 11.82 -8.84
CA ARG A 108 24.68 13.23 -9.21
C ARG A 108 24.17 13.36 -10.64
N GLU A 109 24.75 12.64 -11.57
CA GLU A 109 24.33 12.60 -12.98
C GLU A 109 22.84 12.17 -13.08
N LEU A 110 22.45 11.08 -12.44
CA LEU A 110 21.08 10.60 -12.46
C LEU A 110 20.08 11.58 -11.78
N ARG A 111 20.52 12.31 -10.76
CA ARG A 111 19.72 13.38 -10.15
C ARG A 111 19.48 14.54 -11.13
N GLU A 112 20.45 14.90 -11.97
CA GLU A 112 20.27 15.89 -13.03
C GLU A 112 19.24 15.45 -14.08
N PHE A 113 19.07 14.15 -14.29
CA PHE A 113 17.99 13.57 -15.10
C PHE A 113 16.64 13.51 -14.38
N GLY A 114 16.55 13.95 -13.12
CA GLY A 114 15.31 14.02 -12.35
C GLY A 114 15.01 12.78 -11.50
N TYR A 115 15.96 11.89 -11.30
CA TYR A 115 15.78 10.77 -10.36
C TYR A 115 15.96 11.22 -8.92
N HIS A 116 15.14 10.65 -8.05
CA HIS A 116 15.27 10.76 -6.60
C HIS A 116 15.99 9.53 -6.04
N PHE A 117 16.73 9.72 -4.95
CA PHE A 117 17.49 8.64 -4.33
C PHE A 117 17.08 8.42 -2.88
N ALA A 118 17.06 7.15 -2.49
CA ALA A 118 16.85 6.69 -1.14
C ALA A 118 17.95 5.72 -0.72
N ILE A 119 18.34 5.74 0.55
CA ILE A 119 19.28 4.76 1.11
C ILE A 119 18.65 4.00 2.27
N ARG A 120 18.95 2.69 2.34
CA ARG A 120 18.49 1.81 3.42
C ARG A 120 19.61 0.94 3.98
N ASN A 121 19.34 0.31 5.12
CA ASN A 121 20.26 -0.66 5.75
C ASN A 121 21.68 -0.12 5.99
N LEU A 122 21.82 1.19 6.17
CA LEU A 122 23.12 1.79 6.47
C LEU A 122 23.43 1.61 7.97
N PRO A 123 24.51 0.91 8.35
CA PRO A 123 24.90 0.76 9.73
C PRO A 123 25.37 2.10 10.34
N VAL A 124 25.16 2.28 11.64
CA VAL A 124 25.50 3.53 12.34
C VAL A 124 26.98 3.91 12.20
N HIS A 125 27.88 2.91 12.24
CA HIS A 125 29.32 3.14 12.11
C HIS A 125 29.78 3.60 10.71
N CYS A 126 28.89 3.50 9.70
CA CYS A 126 29.18 3.96 8.35
C CYS A 126 28.66 5.39 8.07
N TYR A 127 27.95 6.04 8.97
CA TYR A 127 27.30 7.31 8.68
C TYR A 127 28.27 8.41 8.25
N GLU A 128 29.44 8.50 8.88
CA GLU A 128 30.45 9.50 8.54
C GLU A 128 31.09 9.21 7.17
N ASP A 129 31.45 7.94 6.91
CA ASP A 129 32.07 7.53 5.65
C ASP A 129 31.11 7.75 4.45
N TYR A 130 29.79 7.59 4.69
CA TYR A 130 28.76 7.75 3.67
C TYR A 130 28.27 9.20 3.50
N ALA A 131 28.85 10.17 4.19
CA ALA A 131 28.44 11.58 4.06
C ALA A 131 28.40 12.08 2.60
N PRO A 132 29.32 11.71 1.68
CA PRO A 132 29.23 12.11 0.26
C PRO A 132 28.01 11.55 -0.47
N ILE A 133 27.55 10.35 -0.11
CA ILE A 133 26.32 9.73 -0.65
C ILE A 133 25.11 10.33 0.04
N LEU A 134 25.11 10.41 1.38
CA LEU A 134 23.99 10.92 2.18
C LEU A 134 23.59 12.34 1.79
N SER A 135 24.54 13.19 1.43
CA SER A 135 24.27 14.56 0.96
C SER A 135 23.47 14.63 -0.36
N GLN A 136 23.36 13.52 -1.06
CA GLN A 136 22.64 13.41 -2.34
C GLN A 136 21.33 12.62 -2.20
N MET A 137 20.97 12.18 -1.00
CA MET A 137 19.75 11.39 -0.76
C MET A 137 18.56 12.28 -0.46
N ASP A 138 17.41 11.93 -1.03
CA ASP A 138 16.12 12.53 -0.71
C ASP A 138 15.43 11.79 0.44
N TYR A 139 15.73 10.49 0.59
CA TYR A 139 15.14 9.64 1.62
C TYR A 139 16.20 8.78 2.33
N ILE A 140 15.99 8.55 3.62
CA ILE A 140 16.72 7.54 4.38
C ILE A 140 15.75 6.62 5.10
N LEU A 141 15.95 5.29 4.95
CA LEU A 141 15.17 4.25 5.60
C LEU A 141 15.96 3.68 6.77
N ILE A 142 15.49 3.95 7.98
CA ILE A 142 16.09 3.51 9.25
C ILE A 142 15.38 2.26 9.72
N ASP A 143 16.10 1.16 9.84
CA ASP A 143 15.59 -0.12 10.35
C ASP A 143 15.41 -0.04 11.88
N CYS A 144 14.14 0.08 12.34
CA CYS A 144 13.82 0.25 13.77
C CYS A 144 14.14 -0.99 14.61
N GLN A 145 14.35 -2.15 14.00
CA GLN A 145 14.74 -3.35 14.74
C GLN A 145 16.24 -3.39 15.05
N LYS A 146 17.04 -2.60 14.30
CA LYS A 146 18.50 -2.58 14.44
C LYS A 146 19.03 -1.29 15.08
N ILE A 147 18.30 -0.18 14.91
CA ILE A 147 18.74 1.17 15.26
C ILE A 147 17.62 1.86 16.01
N ASP A 148 17.95 2.64 17.04
CA ASP A 148 17.00 3.58 17.65
C ASP A 148 16.64 4.66 16.62
N ALA A 149 15.49 4.46 15.97
CA ALA A 149 15.07 5.30 14.86
C ALA A 149 14.82 6.75 15.28
N VAL A 150 14.39 7.00 16.53
CA VAL A 150 14.17 8.36 17.04
C VAL A 150 15.50 9.09 17.18
N LYS A 151 16.50 8.49 17.83
CA LYS A 151 17.83 9.11 17.97
C LYS A 151 18.50 9.32 16.61
N ALA A 152 18.44 8.32 15.73
CA ALA A 152 19.00 8.43 14.39
C ALA A 152 18.30 9.52 13.59
N SER A 153 16.98 9.69 13.72
CA SER A 153 16.24 10.73 13.00
C SER A 153 16.67 12.16 13.41
N PHE A 154 16.97 12.39 14.70
CA PHE A 154 17.51 13.68 15.14
C PHE A 154 18.91 13.93 14.55
N TYR A 155 19.76 12.90 14.49
CA TYR A 155 21.08 13.01 13.87
C TYR A 155 20.96 13.43 12.39
N PHE A 156 20.14 12.71 11.61
CA PHE A 156 19.95 13.01 10.18
C PHE A 156 19.31 14.37 9.95
N ARG A 157 18.29 14.74 10.71
CA ARG A 157 17.65 16.05 10.59
C ARG A 157 18.60 17.21 10.87
N LYS A 158 19.57 17.03 11.77
CA LYS A 158 20.57 18.04 12.09
C LYS A 158 21.58 18.23 10.94
N LEU A 159 22.03 17.13 10.30
CA LEU A 159 23.06 17.17 9.28
C LEU A 159 22.50 17.33 7.85
N TYR A 160 21.31 16.81 7.62
CA TYR A 160 20.64 16.80 6.31
C TYR A 160 19.18 17.25 6.49
N PRO A 161 18.92 18.57 6.59
CA PRO A 161 17.59 19.09 6.94
C PRO A 161 16.48 18.70 5.97
N ASP A 162 16.82 18.54 4.68
CA ASP A 162 15.88 18.29 3.59
C ASP A 162 15.58 16.79 3.38
N ILE A 163 16.34 15.90 4.03
CA ILE A 163 16.15 14.45 3.85
C ILE A 163 14.83 13.99 4.50
N CYS A 164 14.05 13.22 3.75
CA CYS A 164 12.85 12.58 4.27
C CYS A 164 13.22 11.29 5.02
N ILE A 165 12.91 11.24 6.32
CA ILE A 165 13.28 10.13 7.19
C ILE A 165 12.13 9.14 7.27
N CYS A 166 12.44 7.88 6.94
CA CYS A 166 11.50 6.76 6.95
C CYS A 166 11.90 5.76 8.05
N ALA A 167 10.98 5.43 8.94
CA ALA A 167 11.15 4.30 9.85
C ALA A 167 10.70 3.02 9.15
N SER A 168 11.58 2.03 9.04
CA SER A 168 11.31 0.76 8.35
C SER A 168 11.35 -0.43 9.30
N ASN A 169 10.77 -1.57 8.85
CA ASN A 169 10.66 -2.81 9.62
C ASN A 169 9.88 -2.68 10.94
N ILE A 170 8.85 -1.84 10.98
CA ILE A 170 8.00 -1.69 12.16
C ILE A 170 7.15 -2.95 12.34
N PRO A 171 7.31 -3.71 13.45
CA PRO A 171 6.67 -5.02 13.59
C PRO A 171 5.18 -4.91 13.97
N ASP A 172 4.82 -3.95 14.82
CA ASP A 172 3.51 -3.87 15.46
C ASP A 172 3.06 -2.42 15.72
N MET A 173 1.76 -2.27 16.06
CA MET A 173 1.14 -0.97 16.32
C MET A 173 1.66 -0.29 17.58
N GLU A 174 2.21 -1.02 18.54
CA GLU A 174 2.83 -0.43 19.74
C GLU A 174 4.11 0.32 19.37
N THR A 175 4.95 -0.31 18.57
CA THR A 175 6.17 0.31 18.03
C THR A 175 5.84 1.51 17.16
N PHE A 176 4.84 1.40 16.27
CA PHE A 176 4.35 2.53 15.47
C PHE A 176 3.89 3.68 16.38
N GLY A 177 3.12 3.38 17.43
CA GLY A 177 2.63 4.39 18.38
C GLY A 177 3.75 5.10 19.16
N LYS A 178 4.93 4.47 19.34
CA LYS A 178 6.13 5.08 19.94
C LYS A 178 6.88 5.97 18.95
N LEU A 179 6.87 5.62 17.67
CA LEU A 179 7.61 6.32 16.62
C LEU A 179 6.82 7.47 15.97
N SER A 180 5.51 7.33 15.83
CA SER A 180 4.65 8.30 15.12
C SER A 180 4.62 9.70 15.76
N PRO A 181 4.83 9.91 17.08
CA PRO A 181 4.92 11.25 17.66
C PRO A 181 6.22 11.99 17.31
N ALA A 182 7.26 11.28 16.84
CA ALA A 182 8.52 11.91 16.49
C ALA A 182 8.36 12.73 15.19
N GLU A 183 8.37 14.05 15.29
CA GLU A 183 8.18 14.96 14.14
C GLU A 183 9.27 14.84 13.08
N THR A 184 10.42 14.32 13.43
CA THR A 184 11.53 14.09 12.52
C THR A 184 11.31 12.94 11.54
N ILE A 185 10.43 11.98 11.87
CA ILE A 185 10.11 10.83 11.01
C ILE A 185 8.86 11.15 10.19
N SER A 186 8.95 11.01 8.88
CA SER A 186 7.87 11.37 7.96
C SER A 186 7.09 10.17 7.43
N LEU A 187 7.76 9.03 7.22
CA LEU A 187 7.17 7.83 6.64
C LEU A 187 7.45 6.59 7.50
N PHE A 188 6.53 5.64 7.45
CA PHE A 188 6.54 4.44 8.26
C PHE A 188 6.27 3.21 7.39
N GLU A 189 7.14 2.21 7.45
CA GLU A 189 7.03 0.96 6.69
C GLU A 189 7.18 -0.23 7.65
N GLY A 190 6.40 -1.28 7.44
CA GLY A 190 6.48 -2.49 8.24
C GLY A 190 5.24 -3.36 8.16
N THR A 191 5.15 -4.33 9.06
CA THR A 191 4.01 -5.25 9.16
C THR A 191 2.93 -4.79 10.15
N PHE A 192 3.17 -3.71 10.87
CA PHE A 192 2.33 -3.19 11.96
C PHE A 192 0.85 -3.04 11.59
N PHE A 193 0.53 -2.64 10.37
CA PHE A 193 -0.83 -2.45 9.91
C PHE A 193 -1.59 -3.76 9.64
N ARG A 194 -0.88 -4.89 9.53
CA ARG A 194 -1.46 -6.22 9.26
C ARG A 194 -1.89 -6.95 10.53
N MET A 195 -1.35 -6.55 11.68
CA MET A 195 -1.64 -7.21 12.95
C MET A 195 -2.99 -6.76 13.49
N PRO A 196 -3.89 -7.68 13.85
CA PRO A 196 -5.14 -7.31 14.49
C PRO A 196 -4.84 -6.69 15.86
N VAL A 197 -5.32 -5.49 16.08
CA VAL A 197 -5.23 -4.83 17.40
C VAL A 197 -6.38 -5.34 18.26
N THR A 198 -6.11 -6.34 19.10
CA THR A 198 -7.03 -6.78 20.14
C THR A 198 -6.91 -5.84 21.34
N ARG A 199 -7.61 -4.72 21.33
CA ARG A 199 -7.77 -3.85 22.51
C ARG A 199 -9.18 -4.00 23.03
N GLY A 200 -9.33 -4.68 24.19
CA GLY A 200 -10.53 -4.68 25.02
C GLY A 200 -11.82 -5.18 24.35
N GLU A 201 -12.89 -5.15 25.12
CA GLU A 201 -14.25 -5.37 24.61
C GLU A 201 -14.65 -4.19 23.72
N HIS A 202 -14.49 -4.33 22.41
CA HIS A 202 -15.05 -3.38 21.46
C HIS A 202 -16.58 -3.55 21.44
N LYS A 203 -17.28 -2.71 22.14
CA LYS A 203 -18.73 -2.54 21.88
C LYS A 203 -18.85 -2.07 20.43
N VAL A 204 -19.44 -2.93 19.60
CA VAL A 204 -19.74 -2.58 18.21
C VAL A 204 -20.64 -1.34 18.25
N SER A 205 -20.25 -0.27 17.56
CA SER A 205 -21.10 0.93 17.54
C SER A 205 -22.47 0.62 16.91
N PRO A 206 -23.55 1.27 17.32
CA PRO A 206 -24.89 1.04 16.75
C PRO A 206 -24.90 1.15 15.21
N LEU A 207 -24.16 2.08 14.64
CA LEU A 207 -24.01 2.22 13.17
C LEU A 207 -23.37 0.99 12.52
N LYS A 208 -22.37 0.37 13.16
CA LYS A 208 -21.76 -0.86 12.64
C LYS A 208 -22.71 -2.04 12.65
N ILE A 209 -23.65 -2.09 13.60
CA ILE A 209 -24.70 -3.13 13.64
C ILE A 209 -25.60 -3.01 12.41
N ASN A 210 -26.00 -1.79 12.02
CA ASN A 210 -26.81 -1.57 10.82
C ASN A 210 -26.09 -2.02 9.55
N TYR A 211 -24.77 -1.81 9.46
CA TYR A 211 -23.97 -2.26 8.32
C TYR A 211 -23.92 -3.79 8.23
N ILE A 212 -23.75 -4.47 9.36
CA ILE A 212 -23.77 -5.94 9.41
C ILE A 212 -25.18 -6.46 9.04
N SER A 213 -26.23 -5.80 9.51
CA SER A 213 -27.62 -6.16 9.16
C SER A 213 -27.89 -6.03 7.66
N LEU A 214 -27.34 -4.99 7.00
CA LEU A 214 -27.41 -4.85 5.54
C LEU A 214 -26.67 -5.97 4.81
N LEU A 215 -25.49 -6.39 5.29
CA LEU A 215 -24.77 -7.50 4.69
C LEU A 215 -25.52 -8.82 4.84
N ASN A 216 -26.09 -9.10 6.01
CA ASN A 216 -26.88 -10.30 6.22
C ASN A 216 -28.14 -10.32 5.33
N LEU A 217 -28.79 -9.15 5.18
CA LEU A 217 -29.99 -9.04 4.35
C LEU A 217 -29.75 -9.36 2.87
N ILE A 218 -28.58 -9.00 2.32
CA ILE A 218 -28.24 -9.30 0.92
C ILE A 218 -27.87 -10.77 0.67
N GLU A 219 -27.64 -11.55 1.73
CA GLU A 219 -27.38 -12.99 1.66
C GLU A 219 -28.66 -13.82 1.79
N GLU A 220 -29.82 -13.19 2.16
CA GLU A 220 -31.10 -13.87 2.20
C GLU A 220 -31.61 -14.16 0.78
N ASP A 221 -32.15 -15.37 0.56
CA ASP A 221 -32.73 -15.79 -0.73
C ASP A 221 -33.88 -14.88 -1.17
N ASP A 222 -34.65 -14.36 -0.19
CA ASP A 222 -35.76 -13.41 -0.38
C ASP A 222 -35.35 -12.01 0.08
N PHE A 223 -34.54 -11.33 -0.77
CA PHE A 223 -34.02 -10.00 -0.51
C PHE A 223 -35.14 -8.94 -0.49
N ASP A 224 -35.48 -8.45 0.71
CA ASP A 224 -36.53 -7.43 0.91
C ASP A 224 -35.96 -6.01 0.74
N LEU A 225 -36.31 -5.39 -0.40
CA LEU A 225 -35.95 -4.00 -0.72
C LEU A 225 -36.49 -2.99 0.30
N THR A 226 -37.62 -3.26 0.94
CA THR A 226 -38.22 -2.36 1.93
C THR A 226 -37.41 -2.37 3.22
N LYS A 227 -37.03 -3.55 3.70
CA LYS A 227 -36.15 -3.68 4.86
C LYS A 227 -34.80 -3.00 4.61
N ALA A 228 -34.23 -3.16 3.41
CA ALA A 228 -33.01 -2.48 3.04
C ALA A 228 -33.16 -0.95 3.11
N ALA A 229 -34.23 -0.41 2.56
CA ALA A 229 -34.53 1.02 2.61
C ALA A 229 -34.69 1.53 4.06
N ASP A 230 -35.32 0.77 4.93
CA ASP A 230 -35.53 1.14 6.33
C ASP A 230 -34.23 1.16 7.13
N ILE A 231 -33.31 0.20 6.89
CA ILE A 231 -31.99 0.19 7.52
C ILE A 231 -31.13 1.35 6.98
N ILE A 232 -31.10 1.56 5.66
CA ILE A 232 -30.35 2.65 5.03
C ILE A 232 -30.81 4.01 5.55
N SER A 233 -32.12 4.17 5.80
CA SER A 233 -32.73 5.42 6.30
C SER A 233 -32.27 5.80 7.71
N GLN A 234 -31.61 4.91 8.44
CA GLN A 234 -31.07 5.17 9.78
C GLN A 234 -29.69 5.82 9.76
N ASP A 235 -29.02 5.89 8.60
CA ASP A 235 -27.69 6.47 8.46
C ASP A 235 -27.68 7.55 7.36
N THR A 236 -27.50 8.80 7.76
CA THR A 236 -27.46 9.96 6.84
C THR A 236 -26.37 9.82 5.76
N ALA A 237 -25.23 9.24 6.10
CA ALA A 237 -24.14 9.05 5.12
C ALA A 237 -24.52 8.00 4.05
N LEU A 238 -25.22 6.95 4.42
CA LEU A 238 -25.77 5.97 3.48
C LEU A 238 -26.85 6.59 2.61
N ILE A 239 -27.76 7.39 3.19
CA ILE A 239 -28.81 8.10 2.44
C ILE A 239 -28.19 8.96 1.35
N ILE A 240 -27.25 9.84 1.71
CA ILE A 240 -26.59 10.75 0.75
C ILE A 240 -25.87 9.98 -0.35
N SER A 241 -25.15 8.91 0.01
CA SER A 241 -24.42 8.08 -0.94
C SER A 241 -25.35 7.35 -1.92
N LEU A 242 -26.46 6.78 -1.41
CA LEU A 242 -27.47 6.10 -2.22
C LEU A 242 -28.17 7.06 -3.18
N LEU A 243 -28.64 8.23 -2.68
CA LEU A 243 -29.33 9.22 -3.47
C LEU A 243 -28.41 9.78 -4.57
N ARG A 244 -27.14 10.01 -4.25
CA ARG A 244 -26.14 10.42 -5.26
C ARG A 244 -26.00 9.38 -6.37
N LEU A 245 -25.89 8.08 -6.03
CA LEU A 245 -25.83 7.01 -7.02
C LEU A 245 -27.10 6.93 -7.87
N ALA A 246 -28.29 7.01 -7.25
CA ALA A 246 -29.56 6.97 -7.96
C ALA A 246 -29.70 8.17 -8.91
N ASN A 247 -29.29 9.37 -8.49
CA ASN A 247 -29.37 10.58 -9.30
C ASN A 247 -28.38 10.59 -10.48
N THR A 248 -27.24 9.86 -10.41
CA THR A 248 -26.38 9.71 -11.59
C THR A 248 -27.03 8.89 -12.71
N ARG A 249 -28.08 8.14 -12.42
CA ARG A 249 -28.80 7.28 -13.36
C ARG A 249 -30.19 7.86 -13.73
N SER A 250 -30.67 8.87 -13.03
CA SER A 250 -31.94 9.51 -13.31
C SER A 250 -31.76 10.60 -14.36
N PHE A 251 -32.54 10.53 -15.46
CA PHE A 251 -32.48 11.50 -16.53
C PHE A 251 -33.53 12.61 -16.43
N ASN A 252 -34.61 12.40 -15.65
CA ASN A 252 -35.81 13.26 -15.75
C ASN A 252 -36.20 14.00 -14.46
N SER A 253 -35.74 13.55 -13.30
CA SER A 253 -36.09 14.21 -12.02
C SER A 253 -35.10 13.84 -10.91
N GLU A 254 -34.92 14.75 -9.97
CA GLU A 254 -34.08 14.52 -8.79
C GLU A 254 -34.82 13.57 -7.83
N ILE A 255 -34.13 12.50 -7.43
CA ILE A 255 -34.61 11.51 -6.48
C ILE A 255 -34.20 11.95 -5.08
N THR A 256 -35.20 12.18 -4.23
CA THR A 256 -35.00 12.60 -2.82
C THR A 256 -35.44 11.54 -1.81
N SER A 257 -36.12 10.48 -2.26
CA SER A 257 -36.62 9.42 -1.41
C SER A 257 -35.74 8.15 -1.49
N VAL A 258 -35.33 7.63 -0.32
CA VAL A 258 -34.55 6.38 -0.21
C VAL A 258 -35.31 5.20 -0.83
N ARG A 259 -36.62 5.09 -0.57
CA ARG A 259 -37.45 3.99 -1.13
C ARG A 259 -37.49 4.04 -2.66
N VAL A 260 -37.63 5.23 -3.22
CA VAL A 260 -37.60 5.42 -4.69
C VAL A 260 -36.24 5.06 -5.25
N ALA A 261 -35.17 5.50 -4.60
CA ALA A 261 -33.79 5.17 -5.00
C ALA A 261 -33.53 3.65 -4.98
N VAL A 262 -33.93 2.97 -3.92
CA VAL A 262 -33.80 1.50 -3.77
C VAL A 262 -34.57 0.79 -4.87
N SER A 263 -35.83 1.17 -5.10
CA SER A 263 -36.66 0.55 -6.15
C SER A 263 -36.12 0.77 -7.55
N MET A 264 -35.56 1.96 -7.82
CA MET A 264 -34.96 2.31 -9.12
C MET A 264 -33.70 1.52 -9.41
N LEU A 265 -32.82 1.33 -8.42
CA LEU A 265 -31.58 0.56 -8.57
C LEU A 265 -31.87 -0.93 -8.74
N GLY A 266 -32.90 -1.43 -8.09
CA GLY A 266 -33.21 -2.86 -8.06
C GLY A 266 -32.21 -3.69 -7.25
N GLN A 267 -32.55 -4.96 -7.04
CA GLN A 267 -31.79 -5.86 -6.18
C GLN A 267 -30.30 -5.94 -6.55
N LYS A 268 -29.99 -6.18 -7.81
CA LYS A 268 -28.61 -6.45 -8.27
C LYS A 268 -27.64 -5.28 -8.03
N ASP A 269 -28.06 -4.07 -8.37
CA ASP A 269 -27.21 -2.89 -8.23
C ASP A 269 -27.19 -2.40 -6.79
N LEU A 270 -28.27 -2.55 -6.06
CA LEU A 270 -28.33 -2.27 -4.63
C LEU A 270 -27.40 -3.20 -3.84
N THR A 271 -27.40 -4.51 -4.13
CA THR A 271 -26.47 -5.48 -3.51
C THR A 271 -25.01 -5.08 -3.74
N ARG A 272 -24.64 -4.74 -4.97
CA ARG A 272 -23.28 -4.28 -5.27
C ARG A 272 -22.91 -3.01 -4.52
N TRP A 273 -23.82 -2.06 -4.46
CA TRP A 273 -23.60 -0.81 -3.74
C TRP A 273 -23.48 -1.06 -2.22
N ILE A 274 -24.34 -1.90 -1.62
CA ILE A 274 -24.26 -2.28 -0.21
C ILE A 274 -22.89 -2.93 0.06
N GLN A 275 -22.48 -3.92 -0.73
CA GLN A 275 -21.21 -4.62 -0.53
C GLN A 275 -20.02 -3.64 -0.53
N THR A 276 -19.94 -2.72 -1.47
CA THR A 276 -18.83 -1.78 -1.55
C THR A 276 -18.87 -0.72 -0.45
N THR A 277 -20.02 -0.07 -0.26
CA THR A 277 -20.15 1.07 0.68
C THR A 277 -20.10 0.60 2.14
N VAL A 278 -20.72 -0.54 2.45
CA VAL A 278 -20.73 -1.08 3.81
C VAL A 278 -19.35 -1.59 4.22
N ILE A 279 -18.64 -2.26 3.32
CA ILE A 279 -17.25 -2.69 3.59
C ILE A 279 -16.36 -1.46 3.85
N GLU A 280 -16.48 -0.41 3.06
CA GLU A 280 -15.75 0.85 3.28
C GLU A 280 -16.04 1.44 4.67
N LYS A 281 -17.32 1.50 5.07
CA LYS A 281 -17.76 2.03 6.38
C LYS A 281 -17.34 1.14 7.55
N LEU A 282 -17.44 -0.17 7.43
CA LEU A 282 -16.98 -1.11 8.46
C LEU A 282 -15.47 -1.04 8.69
N CYS A 283 -14.72 -0.75 7.63
CA CYS A 283 -13.26 -0.64 7.66
C CYS A 283 -12.76 0.79 7.88
N SER A 284 -13.63 1.77 8.14
CA SER A 284 -13.26 3.19 8.27
C SER A 284 -12.27 3.49 9.40
N ASP A 285 -12.19 2.62 10.41
CA ASP A 285 -11.23 2.66 11.53
C ASP A 285 -9.95 1.87 11.25
N LYS A 286 -9.81 1.30 10.06
CA LYS A 286 -8.64 0.52 9.64
C LYS A 286 -7.90 1.23 8.52
N PRO A 287 -6.58 0.97 8.37
CA PRO A 287 -5.83 1.50 7.24
C PRO A 287 -6.45 1.09 5.90
N ASN A 288 -6.62 2.03 4.99
CA ASN A 288 -7.19 1.79 3.65
C ASN A 288 -6.44 0.69 2.90
N GLU A 289 -5.13 0.54 3.13
CA GLU A 289 -4.31 -0.50 2.53
C GLU A 289 -4.70 -1.91 3.00
N LEU A 290 -5.13 -2.06 4.25
CA LEU A 290 -5.61 -3.35 4.75
C LEU A 290 -6.89 -3.78 4.01
N MET A 291 -7.82 -2.86 3.79
CA MET A 291 -9.04 -3.11 3.01
C MET A 291 -8.68 -3.46 1.56
N ARG A 292 -7.81 -2.68 0.92
CA ARG A 292 -7.34 -2.93 -0.45
C ARG A 292 -6.74 -4.31 -0.60
N LEU A 293 -5.86 -4.72 0.30
CA LEU A 293 -5.23 -6.05 0.30
C LEU A 293 -6.27 -7.16 0.50
N SER A 294 -7.26 -6.96 1.36
CA SER A 294 -8.33 -7.93 1.58
C SER A 294 -9.19 -8.13 0.33
N LEU A 295 -9.57 -7.04 -0.33
CA LEU A 295 -10.32 -7.09 -1.59
C LEU A 295 -9.51 -7.73 -2.73
N LEU A 296 -8.23 -7.41 -2.85
CA LEU A 296 -7.34 -8.05 -3.83
C LEU A 296 -7.21 -9.55 -3.61
N ARG A 297 -7.08 -9.98 -2.34
CA ARG A 297 -7.02 -11.42 -1.98
C ARG A 297 -8.33 -12.13 -2.29
N ALA A 298 -9.47 -11.50 -1.98
CA ALA A 298 -10.78 -12.05 -2.31
C ALA A 298 -10.95 -12.21 -3.83
N LYS A 299 -10.59 -11.18 -4.60
CA LYS A 299 -10.66 -11.24 -6.07
C LYS A 299 -9.70 -12.25 -6.68
N PHE A 300 -8.52 -12.39 -6.10
CA PHE A 300 -7.56 -13.41 -6.52
C PHE A 300 -8.11 -14.83 -6.23
N ALA A 301 -8.68 -15.05 -5.06
CA ALA A 301 -9.31 -16.32 -4.71
C ALA A 301 -10.49 -16.65 -5.64
N GLU A 302 -11.35 -15.66 -5.93
CA GLU A 302 -12.46 -15.79 -6.87
C GLU A 302 -11.97 -16.22 -8.27
N ASN A 303 -10.91 -15.60 -8.76
CA ASN A 303 -10.33 -15.93 -10.07
C ASN A 303 -9.65 -17.31 -10.11
N LEU A 304 -9.16 -17.81 -8.98
CA LEU A 304 -8.57 -19.15 -8.86
C LEU A 304 -9.62 -20.25 -8.68
N ALA A 305 -10.77 -19.96 -8.09
CA ALA A 305 -11.81 -20.92 -7.79
C ALA A 305 -12.29 -21.71 -9.03
N PRO A 306 -12.52 -21.11 -10.21
CA PRO A 306 -12.91 -21.84 -11.41
C PRO A 306 -11.86 -22.85 -11.87
N VAL A 307 -10.57 -22.56 -11.67
CA VAL A 307 -9.46 -23.45 -12.05
C VAL A 307 -9.36 -24.63 -11.08
N SER A 308 -9.64 -24.42 -9.80
CA SER A 308 -9.60 -25.48 -8.78
C SER A 308 -10.79 -26.42 -8.82
N TYR A 309 -11.94 -25.97 -9.30
CA TYR A 309 -13.17 -26.78 -9.35
C TYR A 309 -13.07 -27.97 -10.32
N THR A 310 -12.15 -27.96 -11.27
CA THR A 310 -11.86 -29.08 -12.17
C THR A 310 -10.93 -30.13 -11.54
N HIS A 311 -10.25 -29.85 -10.42
CA HIS A 311 -9.26 -30.72 -9.81
C HIS A 311 -9.51 -31.07 -8.32
N LEU A 312 -10.49 -30.49 -7.65
CA LEU A 312 -10.82 -30.74 -6.24
C LEU A 312 -12.21 -31.33 -6.03
N THR A 313 -12.62 -32.30 -6.84
CA THR A 313 -13.59 -33.28 -6.38
C THR A 313 -12.84 -34.29 -5.53
N LEU A 314 -12.59 -33.96 -4.28
CA LEU A 314 -12.27 -34.98 -3.28
C LEU A 314 -13.47 -35.92 -3.18
N PRO A 315 -13.27 -37.25 -3.38
CA PRO A 315 -14.35 -38.18 -3.16
C PRO A 315 -14.66 -38.16 -1.66
N THR A 316 -15.74 -37.51 -1.27
CA THR A 316 -16.34 -37.70 0.04
C THR A 316 -16.83 -39.13 0.13
N LYS A 317 -15.97 -40.06 0.53
CA LYS A 317 -16.41 -41.35 1.03
C LYS A 317 -17.22 -41.07 2.29
N ARG A 318 -18.54 -41.23 2.17
CA ARG A 318 -19.40 -41.44 3.34
C ARG A 318 -18.86 -42.69 4.09
N ILE A 319 -18.39 -42.48 5.28
CA ILE A 319 -18.28 -43.53 6.30
C ILE A 319 -19.52 -43.45 7.15
#